data_318ac9c0ae408d598ae6b0b79c805e84
#
_entry.id   318ac9c0ae408d598ae6b0b79c805e84
#
_cell.length_a   1.000
_cell.length_b   1.000
_cell.length_c   1.000
_cell.angle_alpha   90.00
_cell.angle_beta   90.00
_cell.angle_gamma   90.00
#
_symmetry.space_group_name_H-M   'P 1'
#
loop_
_entity.id
_entity.type
_entity.pdbx_description
1 polymer ?
#
loop_
_entity_poly.entity_id
_entity_poly.type
_entity_poly.pdbx_seq_one_letter_code
_entity_poly.pdbx_strand_id
1 'polypeptide(L)'
;MPRARLLKPGFFKNPELAQLSVTHRLTYAGLWTLADREGRLEDRPNRIRIEVFPYEPKIELDPVLQDLHAAGFIRRYRVAGRKVIQIPKFLVHQTPHFKEPASELPPPRGHQDSAVVAFGVPDDQRARILARDHYRCVKCGAGDHLTIDHIVARTRGGTGDDENLEVLCKRCNSKKGNRLKGNGEDITSTATDPPNCGSRI
;
A
#
# COMPACT_ATOMS: atom_id res chain seq x y z
N MET A 1 -10.22 -15.13 10.53
CA MET A 1 -10.45 -15.90 9.28
C MET A 1 -9.41 -15.47 8.24
N PRO A 2 -8.79 -16.42 7.51
CA PRO A 2 -7.90 -16.09 6.39
C PRO A 2 -8.61 -15.25 5.32
N ARG A 3 -7.86 -14.39 4.62
CA ARG A 3 -8.37 -13.45 3.63
C ARG A 3 -7.68 -13.67 2.29
N ALA A 4 -8.37 -13.42 1.19
CA ALA A 4 -7.75 -13.40 -0.13
C ALA A 4 -6.74 -12.25 -0.20
N ARG A 5 -5.51 -12.54 -0.64
CA ARG A 5 -4.43 -11.56 -0.80
C ARG A 5 -3.72 -11.74 -2.14
N LEU A 6 -3.19 -10.67 -2.67
CA LEU A 6 -2.53 -10.68 -3.97
C LEU A 6 -1.04 -11.06 -3.82
N LEU A 7 -0.62 -12.11 -4.52
CA LEU A 7 0.79 -12.46 -4.64
C LEU A 7 1.33 -11.93 -5.98
N LYS A 8 2.07 -10.82 -5.92
CA LYS A 8 2.62 -10.16 -7.10
C LYS A 8 3.89 -10.89 -7.60
N PRO A 9 4.21 -10.85 -8.92
CA PRO A 9 5.44 -11.48 -9.46
C PRO A 9 6.74 -11.02 -8.78
N GLY A 10 6.79 -9.78 -8.29
CA GLY A 10 7.92 -9.25 -7.54
C GLY A 10 8.25 -9.99 -6.25
N PHE A 11 7.29 -10.71 -5.66
CA PHE A 11 7.53 -11.58 -4.52
C PHE A 11 8.59 -12.66 -4.84
N PHE A 12 8.47 -13.31 -5.99
CA PHE A 12 9.38 -14.38 -6.42
C PHE A 12 10.74 -13.86 -6.89
N LYS A 13 10.83 -12.58 -7.25
CA LYS A 13 12.04 -11.92 -7.76
C LYS A 13 12.77 -11.11 -6.69
N ASN A 14 12.31 -11.13 -5.44
CA ASN A 14 12.96 -10.41 -4.35
C ASN A 14 14.26 -11.11 -3.96
N PRO A 15 15.46 -10.49 -4.15
CA PRO A 15 16.74 -11.13 -3.90
C PRO A 15 16.99 -11.45 -2.42
N GLU A 16 16.50 -10.62 -1.50
CA GLU A 16 16.63 -10.84 -0.06
C GLU A 16 15.76 -12.03 0.38
N LEU A 17 14.52 -12.09 -0.12
CA LEU A 17 13.62 -13.19 0.17
C LEU A 17 14.11 -14.51 -0.46
N ALA A 18 14.81 -14.45 -1.61
CA ALA A 18 15.38 -15.61 -2.28
C ALA A 18 16.52 -16.28 -1.50
N GLN A 19 17.18 -15.56 -0.58
CA GLN A 19 18.20 -16.11 0.30
C GLN A 19 17.61 -17.01 1.40
N LEU A 20 16.32 -16.86 1.67
CA LEU A 20 15.61 -17.66 2.64
C LEU A 20 15.06 -18.96 2.01
N SER A 21 14.85 -20.00 2.83
CA SER A 21 14.32 -21.27 2.38
C SER A 21 12.89 -21.16 1.80
N VAL A 22 12.46 -22.18 1.07
CA VAL A 22 11.07 -22.25 0.55
C VAL A 22 10.04 -22.17 1.70
N THR A 23 10.34 -22.80 2.85
CA THR A 23 9.47 -22.74 4.04
C THR A 23 9.28 -21.31 4.52
N HIS A 24 10.35 -20.50 4.59
CA HIS A 24 10.26 -19.08 4.96
C HIS A 24 9.40 -18.30 3.97
N ARG A 25 9.61 -18.50 2.68
CA ARG A 25 8.87 -17.80 1.63
C ARG A 25 7.39 -18.16 1.65
N LEU A 26 7.07 -19.44 1.83
CA LEU A 26 5.69 -19.90 1.95
C LEU A 26 5.05 -19.39 3.24
N THR A 27 5.78 -19.42 4.37
CA THR A 27 5.34 -18.81 5.62
C THR A 27 5.02 -17.35 5.42
N TYR A 28 5.91 -16.57 4.80
CA TYR A 28 5.71 -15.14 4.59
C TYR A 28 4.48 -14.86 3.72
N ALA A 29 4.27 -15.61 2.65
CA ALA A 29 3.06 -15.53 1.82
C ALA A 29 1.79 -15.89 2.61
N GLY A 30 1.86 -16.93 3.45
CA GLY A 30 0.76 -17.35 4.31
C GLY A 30 0.40 -16.30 5.36
N LEU A 31 1.38 -15.63 5.95
CA LEU A 31 1.14 -14.54 6.90
C LEU A 31 0.29 -13.41 6.29
N TRP A 32 0.42 -13.13 4.98
CA TRP A 32 -0.40 -12.12 4.32
C TRP A 32 -1.89 -12.46 4.38
N THR A 33 -2.25 -13.74 4.23
CA THR A 33 -3.65 -14.17 4.29
C THR A 33 -4.24 -14.12 5.70
N LEU A 34 -3.39 -14.26 6.72
CA LEU A 34 -3.79 -14.23 8.13
C LEU A 34 -3.82 -12.82 8.71
N ALA A 35 -3.04 -11.91 8.14
CA ALA A 35 -2.94 -10.54 8.61
C ALA A 35 -4.26 -9.76 8.39
N ASP A 36 -4.55 -8.86 9.33
CA ASP A 36 -5.64 -7.93 9.23
C ASP A 36 -5.38 -6.82 8.20
N ARG A 37 -6.27 -5.84 8.17
CA ARG A 37 -6.22 -4.72 7.23
C ARG A 37 -4.92 -3.91 7.31
N GLU A 38 -4.33 -3.77 8.48
CA GLU A 38 -3.09 -3.05 8.74
C GLU A 38 -1.84 -3.94 8.68
N GLY A 39 -1.98 -5.19 8.29
CA GLY A 39 -0.88 -6.15 8.20
C GLY A 39 -0.43 -6.68 9.56
N ARG A 40 -1.33 -6.73 10.55
CA ARG A 40 -1.06 -7.27 11.89
C ARG A 40 -1.76 -8.58 12.09
N LEU A 41 -1.15 -9.46 12.89
CA LEU A 41 -1.72 -10.72 13.34
C LEU A 41 -1.16 -11.11 14.70
N GLU A 42 -1.86 -11.98 15.44
CA GLU A 42 -1.33 -12.51 16.68
C GLU A 42 -0.11 -13.39 16.43
N ASP A 43 0.95 -13.20 17.22
CA ASP A 43 2.16 -14.02 17.18
C ASP A 43 1.93 -15.32 17.96
N ARG A 44 1.32 -16.28 17.29
CA ARG A 44 1.01 -17.63 17.79
C ARG A 44 1.56 -18.67 16.81
N PRO A 45 2.84 -19.05 16.90
CA PRO A 45 3.49 -19.92 15.91
C PRO A 45 2.71 -21.22 15.61
N ASN A 46 2.21 -21.91 16.64
CA ASN A 46 1.44 -23.14 16.46
C ASN A 46 0.15 -22.93 15.68
N ARG A 47 -0.56 -21.82 15.93
CA ARG A 47 -1.80 -21.50 15.22
C ARG A 47 -1.49 -21.12 13.76
N ILE A 48 -0.46 -20.32 13.55
CA ILE A 48 0.00 -19.94 12.19
C ILE A 48 0.41 -21.20 11.42
N ARG A 49 1.12 -22.15 12.07
CA ARG A 49 1.49 -23.42 11.44
C ARG A 49 0.27 -24.20 10.94
N ILE A 50 -0.76 -24.34 11.77
CA ILE A 50 -1.99 -25.08 11.39
C ILE A 50 -2.65 -24.43 10.17
N GLU A 51 -2.66 -23.10 10.07
CA GLU A 51 -3.29 -22.37 8.98
C GLU A 51 -2.45 -22.40 7.67
N VAL A 52 -1.11 -22.36 7.77
CA VAL A 52 -0.23 -22.28 6.61
C VAL A 52 0.29 -23.67 6.18
N PHE A 53 0.50 -24.56 7.13
CA PHE A 53 1.05 -25.90 6.95
C PHE A 53 0.17 -26.97 7.65
N PRO A 54 -1.09 -27.13 7.24
CA PRO A 54 -2.01 -28.05 7.93
C PRO A 54 -1.56 -29.52 7.85
N TYR A 55 -0.81 -29.87 6.80
CA TYR A 55 -0.38 -31.25 6.55
C TYR A 55 1.08 -31.52 6.95
N GLU A 56 1.81 -30.52 7.43
CA GLU A 56 3.22 -30.61 7.84
C GLU A 56 3.39 -30.39 9.37
N PRO A 57 2.98 -31.35 10.20
CA PRO A 57 2.98 -31.17 11.66
C PRO A 57 4.36 -31.04 12.27
N LYS A 58 5.41 -31.45 11.56
CA LYS A 58 6.81 -31.40 12.04
C LYS A 58 7.50 -30.06 11.83
N ILE A 59 6.88 -29.11 11.13
CA ILE A 59 7.47 -27.78 10.94
C ILE A 59 7.43 -27.00 12.25
N GLU A 60 8.63 -26.65 12.75
CA GLU A 60 8.79 -25.71 13.85
C GLU A 60 8.77 -24.28 13.30
N LEU A 61 7.67 -23.58 13.51
CA LEU A 61 7.45 -22.28 12.87
C LEU A 61 8.09 -21.13 13.62
N ASP A 62 8.35 -21.24 14.93
CA ASP A 62 8.90 -20.15 15.71
C ASP A 62 10.31 -19.73 15.23
N PRO A 63 11.25 -20.64 14.92
CA PRO A 63 12.53 -20.28 14.28
C PRO A 63 12.34 -19.59 12.93
N VAL A 64 11.44 -20.09 12.07
CA VAL A 64 11.14 -19.48 10.76
C VAL A 64 10.64 -18.04 10.91
N LEU A 65 9.77 -17.79 11.88
CA LEU A 65 9.29 -16.43 12.18
C LEU A 65 10.41 -15.55 12.74
N GLN A 66 11.34 -16.11 13.50
CA GLN A 66 12.51 -15.38 14.01
C GLN A 66 13.44 -14.95 12.88
N ASP A 67 13.71 -15.84 11.93
CA ASP A 67 14.55 -15.55 10.76
C ASP A 67 13.89 -14.49 9.86
N LEU A 68 12.58 -14.59 9.63
CA LEU A 68 11.82 -13.56 8.91
C LEU A 68 11.86 -12.20 9.63
N HIS A 69 11.86 -12.21 10.96
CA HIS A 69 12.03 -11.01 11.78
C HIS A 69 13.42 -10.41 11.65
N ALA A 70 14.46 -11.23 11.77
CA ALA A 70 15.86 -10.81 11.62
C ALA A 70 16.14 -10.24 10.22
N ALA A 71 15.54 -10.84 9.18
CA ALA A 71 15.62 -10.37 7.81
C ALA A 71 14.72 -9.14 7.50
N GLY A 72 13.95 -8.63 8.47
CA GLY A 72 13.13 -7.43 8.31
C GLY A 72 11.81 -7.61 7.54
N PHE A 73 11.45 -8.83 7.14
CA PHE A 73 10.18 -9.10 6.45
C PHE A 73 8.97 -8.98 7.35
N ILE A 74 9.15 -9.27 8.64
CA ILE A 74 8.13 -9.09 9.68
C ILE A 74 8.75 -8.40 10.90
N ARG A 75 7.92 -7.84 11.76
CA ARG A 75 8.31 -7.31 13.06
C ARG A 75 7.53 -8.02 14.14
N ARG A 76 8.22 -8.81 14.98
CA ARG A 76 7.63 -9.44 16.16
C ARG A 76 7.79 -8.49 17.35
N TYR A 77 6.71 -8.25 18.08
CA TYR A 77 6.74 -7.35 19.24
C TYR A 77 5.71 -7.75 20.30
N ARG A 78 5.85 -7.17 21.49
CA ARG A 78 4.89 -7.31 22.56
C ARG A 78 4.36 -5.94 22.98
N VAL A 79 3.04 -5.80 23.07
CA VAL A 79 2.39 -4.59 23.52
C VAL A 79 1.12 -4.93 24.29
N ALA A 80 0.88 -4.27 25.42
CA ALA A 80 -0.26 -4.53 26.30
C ALA A 80 -0.48 -6.04 26.62
N GLY A 81 0.62 -6.78 26.86
CA GLY A 81 0.58 -8.22 27.17
C GLY A 81 0.39 -9.14 25.95
N ARG A 82 0.03 -8.60 24.79
CA ARG A 82 -0.20 -9.36 23.53
C ARG A 82 1.09 -9.49 22.73
N LYS A 83 1.35 -10.68 22.19
CA LYS A 83 2.40 -10.92 21.20
C LYS A 83 1.80 -10.70 19.81
N VAL A 84 2.44 -9.87 18.99
CA VAL A 84 1.93 -9.44 17.69
C VAL A 84 3.03 -9.50 16.65
N ILE A 85 2.67 -9.88 15.44
CA ILE A 85 3.47 -9.75 14.23
C ILE A 85 2.91 -8.60 13.40
N GLN A 86 3.78 -7.71 12.94
CA GLN A 86 3.49 -6.69 11.93
C GLN A 86 4.25 -7.02 10.66
N ILE A 87 3.61 -6.91 9.51
CA ILE A 87 4.24 -6.93 8.19
C ILE A 87 4.51 -5.47 7.78
N PRO A 88 5.77 -4.96 7.82
CA PRO A 88 6.04 -3.52 7.73
C PRO A 88 5.59 -2.84 6.44
N LYS A 89 5.67 -3.54 5.31
CA LYS A 89 5.31 -3.01 3.99
C LYS A 89 3.99 -3.60 3.46
N PHE A 90 3.10 -4.04 4.36
CA PHE A 90 1.88 -4.74 3.96
C PHE A 90 1.04 -3.92 2.97
N LEU A 91 0.72 -2.69 3.29
CA LEU A 91 -0.12 -1.82 2.45
C LEU A 91 0.54 -1.35 1.14
N VAL A 92 1.87 -1.48 1.02
CA VAL A 92 2.58 -1.26 -0.25
C VAL A 92 2.29 -2.41 -1.24
N HIS A 93 2.10 -3.61 -0.71
CA HIS A 93 1.92 -4.82 -1.52
C HIS A 93 0.47 -5.29 -1.61
N GLN A 94 -0.35 -4.95 -0.61
CA GLN A 94 -1.74 -5.37 -0.49
C GLN A 94 -2.69 -4.18 -0.52
N THR A 95 -3.85 -4.37 -1.11
CA THR A 95 -4.95 -3.40 -1.08
C THR A 95 -6.13 -4.09 -0.38
N PRO A 96 -6.22 -4.02 0.96
CA PRO A 96 -7.34 -4.60 1.69
C PRO A 96 -8.66 -4.00 1.23
N HIS A 97 -9.70 -4.81 1.24
CA HIS A 97 -11.02 -4.33 0.86
C HIS A 97 -11.51 -3.25 1.84
N PHE A 98 -12.15 -2.20 1.35
CA PHE A 98 -12.59 -1.05 2.17
C PHE A 98 -13.55 -1.43 3.31
N LYS A 99 -14.28 -2.55 3.19
CA LYS A 99 -15.16 -3.09 4.23
C LYS A 99 -14.43 -3.94 5.28
N GLU A 100 -13.13 -4.23 5.11
CA GLU A 100 -12.39 -4.92 6.18
C GLU A 100 -12.33 -4.02 7.41
N PRO A 101 -12.66 -4.53 8.61
CA PRO A 101 -12.60 -3.73 9.83
C PRO A 101 -11.16 -3.28 10.12
N ALA A 102 -11.03 -2.17 10.83
CA ALA A 102 -9.75 -1.71 11.35
C ALA A 102 -9.12 -2.77 12.28
N SER A 103 -7.79 -2.71 12.44
CA SER A 103 -7.08 -3.64 13.30
C SER A 103 -7.46 -3.44 14.77
N GLU A 104 -7.76 -4.55 15.45
CA GLU A 104 -7.91 -4.59 16.91
C GLU A 104 -6.57 -4.82 17.63
N LEU A 105 -5.50 -5.07 16.86
CA LEU A 105 -4.17 -5.30 17.40
C LEU A 105 -3.41 -3.97 17.47
N PRO A 106 -2.85 -3.63 18.65
CA PRO A 106 -2.15 -2.36 18.82
C PRO A 106 -0.85 -2.35 17.98
N PRO A 107 -0.46 -1.18 17.44
CA PRO A 107 0.80 -1.03 16.72
C PRO A 107 2.01 -1.18 17.64
N PRO A 108 3.22 -1.44 17.08
CA PRO A 108 4.45 -1.50 17.87
C PRO A 108 4.74 -0.14 18.54
N ARG A 109 5.24 -0.15 19.79
CA ARG A 109 5.64 1.08 20.49
C ARG A 109 6.73 1.81 19.70
N GLY A 110 6.67 3.12 19.64
CA GLY A 110 7.60 3.96 18.88
C GLY A 110 7.33 3.93 17.37
N HIS A 111 6.31 3.23 16.91
CA HIS A 111 5.60 3.62 15.73
C HIS A 111 4.86 4.91 16.14
N GLN A 112 5.44 6.07 15.90
CA GLN A 112 4.60 7.18 15.49
C GLN A 112 3.76 6.55 14.40
N ASP A 113 2.46 6.61 14.52
CA ASP A 113 1.59 6.26 13.42
C ASP A 113 2.19 6.96 12.19
N SER A 114 3.02 6.23 11.46
CA SER A 114 3.05 6.46 10.03
C SER A 114 1.60 6.26 9.73
N ALA A 115 0.89 7.37 9.81
CA ALA A 115 -0.53 7.49 9.64
C ALA A 115 -0.82 6.43 8.63
N VAL A 116 -1.67 5.48 8.96
CA VAL A 116 -2.19 4.53 8.00
C VAL A 116 -2.00 5.25 6.70
N VAL A 117 -1.08 4.75 5.82
CA VAL A 117 -1.03 5.33 4.50
C VAL A 117 -2.38 4.96 3.97
N ALA A 118 -3.34 5.76 4.39
CA ALA A 118 -4.63 5.82 3.78
C ALA A 118 -4.24 6.00 2.33
N PHE A 119 -4.54 5.02 1.49
CA PHE A 119 -4.43 5.17 0.06
C PHE A 119 -5.44 6.26 -0.32
N GLY A 120 -5.10 7.50 0.00
CA GLY A 120 -5.92 8.68 -0.13
C GLY A 120 -5.26 9.83 0.64
N VAL A 121 -5.33 10.98 0.08
CA VAL A 121 -5.01 12.24 0.75
C VAL A 121 -5.96 12.36 1.95
N PRO A 122 -5.48 12.64 3.19
CA PRO A 122 -6.34 12.87 4.36
C PRO A 122 -7.46 13.87 4.05
N ASP A 123 -8.62 13.73 4.70
CA ASP A 123 -9.79 14.55 4.35
C ASP A 123 -9.54 16.05 4.55
N ASP A 124 -8.80 16.42 5.57
CA ASP A 124 -8.40 17.81 5.83
C ASP A 124 -7.43 18.32 4.76
N GLN A 125 -6.45 17.51 4.36
CA GLN A 125 -5.52 17.82 3.27
C GLN A 125 -6.26 17.87 1.94
N ARG A 126 -7.17 16.93 1.71
CA ARG A 126 -8.03 16.89 0.52
C ARG A 126 -8.86 18.17 0.40
N ALA A 127 -9.45 18.65 1.51
CA ALA A 127 -10.22 19.89 1.53
C ALA A 127 -9.34 21.09 1.17
N ARG A 128 -8.11 21.17 1.73
CA ARG A 128 -7.17 22.27 1.43
C ARG A 128 -6.76 22.28 -0.05
N ILE A 129 -6.40 21.11 -0.61
CA ILE A 129 -5.99 21.00 -2.02
C ILE A 129 -7.14 21.33 -2.96
N LEU A 130 -8.36 20.85 -2.68
CA LEU A 130 -9.55 21.18 -3.48
C LEU A 130 -9.84 22.70 -3.44
N ALA A 131 -9.74 23.33 -2.27
CA ALA A 131 -9.92 24.77 -2.12
C ALA A 131 -8.84 25.56 -2.86
N ARG A 132 -7.56 25.17 -2.73
CA ARG A 132 -6.43 25.79 -3.43
C ARG A 132 -6.64 25.79 -4.93
N ASP A 133 -7.08 24.65 -5.50
CA ASP A 133 -7.28 24.45 -6.94
C ASP A 133 -8.72 24.81 -7.36
N HIS A 134 -9.45 25.60 -6.56
CA HIS A 134 -10.78 26.14 -6.85
C HIS A 134 -11.83 25.10 -7.22
N TYR A 135 -11.73 23.86 -6.68
CA TYR A 135 -12.62 22.73 -7.01
C TYR A 135 -12.69 22.46 -8.51
N ARG A 136 -11.55 22.59 -9.21
CA ARG A 136 -11.44 22.36 -10.66
C ARG A 136 -10.20 21.55 -10.99
N CYS A 137 -10.30 20.77 -12.06
CA CYS A 137 -9.14 20.10 -12.64
C CYS A 137 -8.13 21.13 -13.16
N VAL A 138 -6.90 21.12 -12.63
CA VAL A 138 -5.83 22.06 -13.04
C VAL A 138 -5.42 21.91 -14.50
N LYS A 139 -5.77 20.78 -15.16
CA LYS A 139 -5.43 20.54 -16.57
C LYS A 139 -6.52 20.93 -17.57
N CYS A 140 -7.79 20.82 -17.21
CA CYS A 140 -8.89 21.06 -18.16
C CYS A 140 -10.04 21.89 -17.60
N GLY A 141 -9.94 22.35 -16.34
CA GLY A 141 -10.98 23.19 -15.71
C GLY A 141 -12.28 22.49 -15.32
N ALA A 142 -12.43 21.16 -15.59
CA ALA A 142 -13.64 20.44 -15.23
C ALA A 142 -13.88 20.43 -13.72
N GLY A 143 -15.13 20.62 -13.27
CA GLY A 143 -15.51 20.62 -11.85
C GLY A 143 -16.10 19.30 -11.34
N ASP A 144 -16.24 18.30 -12.19
CA ASP A 144 -16.84 17.01 -11.89
C ASP A 144 -15.80 15.88 -11.81
N HIS A 145 -16.13 14.81 -11.08
CA HIS A 145 -15.27 13.62 -10.90
C HIS A 145 -13.83 13.95 -10.53
N LEU A 146 -13.64 14.89 -9.61
CA LEU A 146 -12.32 15.34 -9.16
C LEU A 146 -11.63 14.30 -8.27
N THR A 147 -10.34 14.09 -8.53
CA THR A 147 -9.41 13.28 -7.74
C THR A 147 -8.18 14.11 -7.41
N ILE A 148 -7.49 13.77 -6.33
CA ILE A 148 -6.19 14.35 -6.02
C ILE A 148 -5.12 13.34 -6.45
N ASP A 149 -4.12 13.79 -7.16
CA ASP A 149 -3.02 12.99 -7.65
C ASP A 149 -1.67 13.67 -7.35
N HIS A 150 -0.59 12.87 -7.29
CA HIS A 150 0.75 13.37 -7.05
C HIS A 150 1.34 13.95 -8.34
N ILE A 151 1.89 15.15 -8.29
CA ILE A 151 2.62 15.77 -9.41
C ILE A 151 3.80 14.88 -9.78
N VAL A 152 4.67 14.58 -8.81
CA VAL A 152 5.71 13.56 -8.91
C VAL A 152 5.22 12.29 -8.25
N ALA A 153 5.15 11.20 -9.01
CA ALA A 153 4.65 9.92 -8.50
C ALA A 153 5.49 9.42 -7.30
N ARG A 154 4.85 8.82 -6.31
CA ARG A 154 5.53 8.24 -5.13
C ARG A 154 6.61 7.22 -5.48
N THR A 155 6.42 6.47 -6.57
CA THR A 155 7.41 5.52 -7.11
C THR A 155 8.67 6.20 -7.63
N ARG A 156 8.65 7.53 -7.80
CA ARG A 156 9.78 8.36 -8.23
C ARG A 156 10.28 9.28 -7.11
N GLY A 157 9.95 9.00 -5.86
CA GLY A 157 10.36 9.81 -4.72
C GLY A 157 9.45 11.01 -4.42
N GLY A 158 8.28 11.11 -5.07
CA GLY A 158 7.31 12.16 -4.77
C GLY A 158 6.77 12.06 -3.34
N THR A 159 6.70 13.21 -2.67
CA THR A 159 6.20 13.35 -1.30
C THR A 159 4.66 13.40 -1.26
N GLY A 160 4.08 13.30 -0.06
CA GLY A 160 2.65 13.50 0.16
C GLY A 160 2.29 14.94 0.54
N ASP A 161 3.22 15.88 0.40
CA ASP A 161 3.03 17.29 0.78
C ASP A 161 2.08 18.00 -0.19
N ASP A 162 1.45 19.07 0.28
CA ASP A 162 0.46 19.84 -0.47
C ASP A 162 1.01 20.34 -1.82
N GLU A 163 2.31 20.68 -1.87
CA GLU A 163 3.02 21.16 -3.07
C GLU A 163 3.16 20.08 -4.15
N ASN A 164 3.20 18.82 -3.77
CA ASN A 164 3.31 17.70 -4.69
C ASN A 164 1.94 17.08 -5.03
N LEU A 165 0.84 17.72 -4.69
CA LEU A 165 -0.52 17.26 -4.95
C LEU A 165 -1.25 18.22 -5.90
N GLU A 166 -2.05 17.68 -6.81
CA GLU A 166 -2.86 18.46 -7.77
C GLU A 166 -4.27 17.87 -7.92
N VAL A 167 -5.25 18.74 -8.20
CA VAL A 167 -6.62 18.31 -8.51
C VAL A 167 -6.75 17.97 -9.99
N LEU A 168 -7.12 16.74 -10.31
CA LEU A 168 -7.39 16.27 -11.66
C LEU A 168 -8.80 15.68 -11.77
N CYS A 169 -9.48 15.86 -12.89
CA CYS A 169 -10.64 15.03 -13.18
C CYS A 169 -10.20 13.60 -13.53
N LYS A 170 -11.07 12.62 -13.34
CA LYS A 170 -10.80 11.21 -13.61
C LYS A 170 -10.18 10.96 -14.99
N ARG A 171 -10.62 11.70 -16.01
CA ARG A 171 -10.11 11.60 -17.39
C ARG A 171 -8.65 12.09 -17.51
N CYS A 172 -8.33 13.26 -16.93
CA CYS A 172 -6.98 13.79 -16.95
C CYS A 172 -6.02 12.93 -16.12
N ASN A 173 -6.48 12.42 -14.99
CA ASN A 173 -5.70 11.51 -14.14
C ASN A 173 -5.38 10.19 -14.89
N SER A 174 -6.36 9.57 -15.56
CA SER A 174 -6.14 8.37 -16.38
C SER A 174 -5.14 8.62 -17.52
N LYS A 175 -5.23 9.77 -18.18
CA LYS A 175 -4.28 10.16 -19.24
C LYS A 175 -2.85 10.35 -18.70
N LYS A 176 -2.70 10.90 -17.50
CA LYS A 176 -1.40 11.06 -16.83
C LYS A 176 -0.76 9.69 -16.56
N GLY A 177 -1.51 8.73 -16.00
CA GLY A 177 -1.02 7.38 -15.73
C GLY A 177 -0.55 6.63 -17.00
N ASN A 178 -1.16 6.85 -18.15
CA ASN A 178 -0.80 6.22 -19.42
C ASN A 178 0.45 6.80 -20.08
N ARG A 179 0.80 8.07 -19.82
CA ARG A 179 2.00 8.72 -20.38
C ARG A 179 3.31 8.23 -19.76
N LEU A 180 3.27 7.54 -18.63
CA LEU A 180 4.46 7.07 -17.93
C LEU A 180 4.97 5.70 -18.42
N LYS A 181 4.37 5.13 -19.47
CA LYS A 181 4.79 3.86 -20.10
C LYS A 181 5.65 4.02 -21.35
N GLY A 182 5.96 5.24 -21.77
CA GLY A 182 6.79 5.52 -22.95
C GLY A 182 8.10 6.19 -22.57
N ASN A 183 9.18 5.74 -23.18
CA ASN A 183 10.56 6.19 -23.05
C ASN A 183 10.70 7.73 -23.12
N GLY A 184 11.73 8.22 -22.41
CA GLY A 184 12.04 9.63 -22.27
C GLY A 184 12.09 10.37 -23.61
N GLU A 185 11.31 11.42 -23.70
CA GLU A 185 11.58 12.59 -24.50
C GLU A 185 10.93 13.79 -23.81
N ASP A 186 11.77 14.75 -23.53
CA ASP A 186 11.44 16.06 -23.01
C ASP A 186 10.60 16.80 -24.05
N ILE A 187 9.38 17.18 -23.71
CA ILE A 187 8.58 18.06 -24.58
C ILE A 187 8.20 19.29 -23.77
N THR A 188 8.97 20.37 -23.98
CA THR A 188 8.50 21.72 -23.81
C THR A 188 7.24 21.91 -24.67
N SER A 189 6.07 21.94 -24.09
CA SER A 189 4.84 22.19 -24.82
C SER A 189 4.45 23.66 -24.69
N THR A 190 4.55 24.34 -25.82
CA THR A 190 3.79 25.55 -26.16
C THR A 190 2.32 25.37 -25.88
N ALA A 191 1.75 26.39 -25.26
CA ALA A 191 0.32 26.51 -24.99
C ALA A 191 -0.48 26.44 -26.30
N THR A 192 -1.35 25.44 -26.42
CA THR A 192 -2.45 25.44 -27.40
C THR A 192 -3.66 24.76 -26.77
N ASP A 193 -4.76 25.49 -26.76
CA ASP A 193 -6.16 25.21 -26.44
C ASP A 193 -6.54 24.08 -25.44
N PRO A 194 -7.41 24.38 -24.46
CA PRO A 194 -7.93 23.38 -23.54
C PRO A 194 -8.77 22.34 -24.30
N PRO A 195 -8.51 21.05 -24.15
CA PRO A 195 -9.37 20.04 -24.73
C PRO A 195 -10.75 20.09 -24.06
N ASN A 196 -11.75 20.42 -24.87
CA ASN A 196 -13.16 20.46 -24.51
C ASN A 196 -13.59 19.16 -23.82
N CYS A 197 -13.84 19.22 -22.52
CA CYS A 197 -14.45 18.16 -21.73
C CYS A 197 -15.98 18.25 -21.87
N GLY A 198 -16.47 18.12 -23.11
CA GLY A 198 -17.89 18.21 -23.43
C GLY A 198 -18.71 17.19 -22.66
N SER A 199 -19.71 17.67 -21.95
CA SER A 199 -20.83 16.96 -21.38
C SER A 199 -21.48 16.11 -22.49
N ARG A 200 -21.57 14.80 -22.30
CA ARG A 200 -22.60 14.01 -22.97
C ARG A 200 -23.74 13.84 -21.97
N ILE A 201 -24.85 14.35 -22.39
CA ILE A 201 -26.18 14.15 -21.84
C ILE A 201 -26.48 12.67 -21.75
#